data_46a484c1aaf3d2daaa63690877bd5da4
#
_entry.id   46a484c1aaf3d2daaa63690877bd5da4
#
_cell.length_a   1.000
_cell.length_b   1.000
_cell.length_c   1.000
_cell.angle_alpha   90.00
_cell.angle_beta   90.00
_cell.angle_gamma   90.00
#
_symmetry.space_group_name_H-M   'P 1'
#
loop_
_entity.id
_entity.type
_entity.pdbx_description
1 polymer ?
#
loop_
_entity_poly.entity_id
_entity_poly.type
_entity_poly.pdbx_seq_one_letter_code
_entity_poly.pdbx_strand_id
1 'polypeptide(L)'
;MTNPKDLILFYTKTQNPIWNEPRKKYSEKDLKTLFPQKDKQGRRYTTVPIHAPGETENGKSNQPFRGMFPPAGRHWRTDVETLELWDKDGLIEWSSKGNPRKIIYADEREGMRVQDIWEFKDPQYPNYPTEKNAEMLDLIVKTSSNETSIVLDCFCGSGTTLKAAQINNRNWIGIDLSDLAIQITRQKINDIAIDLFAQKMEYDFLDLTSRDNFNKYEVQLKEAIAKKKIYV
;
A
#
# COMPACT_ATOMS: atom_id res chain seq x y z
N MET A 1 22.32 23.63 -5.35
CA MET A 1 22.35 22.31 -4.71
C MET A 1 21.33 21.42 -5.43
N THR A 2 21.75 20.37 -6.09
CA THR A 2 20.84 19.40 -6.69
C THR A 2 20.23 18.59 -5.55
N ASN A 3 18.90 18.53 -5.50
CA ASN A 3 18.22 17.65 -4.55
C ASN A 3 18.54 16.19 -4.97
N PRO A 4 19.26 15.41 -4.16
CA PRO A 4 19.54 14.02 -4.50
C PRO A 4 18.22 13.25 -4.60
N LYS A 5 18.08 12.47 -5.66
CA LYS A 5 16.91 11.62 -5.88
C LYS A 5 17.41 10.20 -6.05
N ASP A 6 16.80 9.27 -5.33
CA ASP A 6 16.98 7.84 -5.54
C ASP A 6 15.97 7.35 -6.59
N LEU A 7 16.38 6.44 -7.45
CA LEU A 7 15.51 5.78 -8.41
C LEU A 7 15.23 4.35 -7.92
N ILE A 8 13.94 4.02 -7.78
CA ILE A 8 13.51 2.67 -7.45
C ILE A 8 13.05 1.99 -8.74
N LEU A 9 13.64 0.84 -9.05
CA LEU A 9 13.30 0.05 -10.21
C LEU A 9 12.49 -1.18 -9.77
N PHE A 10 11.38 -1.43 -10.45
CA PHE A 10 10.53 -2.58 -10.22
C PHE A 10 10.70 -3.60 -11.36
N TYR A 11 11.11 -4.80 -11.02
CA TYR A 11 11.26 -5.91 -11.97
C TYR A 11 10.44 -7.12 -11.53
N THR A 12 10.01 -7.91 -12.50
CA THR A 12 9.28 -9.14 -12.25
C THR A 12 9.84 -10.29 -13.09
N LYS A 13 9.81 -11.48 -12.54
CA LYS A 13 10.20 -12.71 -13.26
C LYS A 13 9.10 -13.18 -14.22
N THR A 14 7.86 -12.85 -13.95
CA THR A 14 6.69 -13.29 -14.72
C THR A 14 5.86 -12.07 -15.15
N GLN A 15 4.92 -12.29 -16.09
CA GLN A 15 4.00 -11.24 -16.53
C GLN A 15 2.89 -10.93 -15.50
N ASN A 16 2.72 -11.77 -14.48
CA ASN A 16 1.73 -11.60 -13.42
C ASN A 16 2.43 -11.34 -12.07
N PRO A 17 2.96 -10.14 -11.83
CA PRO A 17 3.59 -9.80 -10.57
C PRO A 17 2.55 -9.65 -9.45
N ILE A 18 3.00 -9.81 -8.20
CA ILE A 18 2.24 -9.28 -7.08
C ILE A 18 2.37 -7.75 -7.11
N TRP A 19 1.24 -7.09 -7.29
CA TRP A 19 1.15 -5.63 -7.23
C TRP A 19 -0.11 -5.24 -6.48
N ASN A 20 0.04 -4.94 -5.20
CA ASN A 20 -1.01 -4.38 -4.38
C ASN A 20 -0.95 -2.87 -4.54
N GLU A 21 -1.99 -2.25 -5.10
CA GLU A 21 -1.98 -0.83 -5.39
C GLU A 21 -1.71 -0.01 -4.11
N PRO A 22 -0.59 0.71 -4.03
CA PRO A 22 -0.22 1.43 -2.83
C PRO A 22 -1.15 2.62 -2.60
N ARG A 23 -1.67 2.74 -1.37
CA ARG A 23 -2.56 3.82 -0.97
C ARG A 23 -2.06 4.50 0.29
N LYS A 24 -2.16 5.81 0.31
CA LYS A 24 -1.85 6.66 1.47
C LYS A 24 -3.16 7.08 2.12
N LYS A 25 -3.26 6.94 3.43
CA LYS A 25 -4.41 7.48 4.17
C LYS A 25 -4.55 8.99 3.94
N TYR A 26 -5.79 9.47 3.88
CA TYR A 26 -6.04 10.90 3.78
C TYR A 26 -5.55 11.62 5.03
N SER A 27 -4.74 12.67 4.85
CA SER A 27 -4.46 13.63 5.91
C SER A 27 -5.69 14.52 6.19
N GLU A 28 -5.71 15.23 7.31
CA GLU A 28 -6.77 16.21 7.60
C GLU A 28 -6.89 17.28 6.52
N LYS A 29 -5.78 17.67 5.90
CA LYS A 29 -5.74 18.60 4.77
C LYS A 29 -6.40 18.00 3.54
N ASP A 30 -6.08 16.74 3.23
CA ASP A 30 -6.68 16.02 2.10
C ASP A 30 -8.19 15.87 2.28
N LEU A 31 -8.62 15.48 3.48
CA LEU A 31 -10.03 15.35 3.81
C LEU A 31 -10.80 16.66 3.62
N LYS A 32 -10.21 17.78 4.04
CA LYS A 32 -10.82 19.11 3.86
C LYS A 32 -10.88 19.53 2.40
N THR A 33 -9.87 19.19 1.60
CA THR A 33 -9.77 19.60 0.20
C THR A 33 -10.60 18.72 -0.74
N LEU A 34 -10.50 17.40 -0.56
CA LEU A 34 -11.14 16.42 -1.46
C LEU A 34 -12.59 16.11 -1.08
N PHE A 35 -12.93 16.23 0.22
CA PHE A 35 -14.25 15.96 0.78
C PHE A 35 -14.70 17.15 1.63
N PRO A 36 -14.98 18.32 0.98
CA PRO A 36 -15.25 19.56 1.68
C PRO A 36 -16.59 19.58 2.43
N GLN A 37 -17.54 18.75 1.98
CA GLN A 37 -18.90 18.71 2.53
C GLN A 37 -19.00 17.77 3.73
N LYS A 38 -20.02 17.98 4.57
CA LYS A 38 -20.38 17.10 5.67
C LYS A 38 -21.88 16.84 5.66
N ASP A 39 -22.27 15.61 5.90
CA ASP A 39 -23.65 15.27 6.12
C ASP A 39 -24.13 15.60 7.55
N LYS A 40 -25.39 15.27 7.86
CA LYS A 40 -25.99 15.50 9.18
C LYS A 40 -25.32 14.73 10.31
N GLN A 41 -24.64 13.63 10.01
CA GLN A 41 -23.88 12.80 10.94
C GLN A 41 -22.42 13.24 11.09
N GLY A 42 -21.99 14.26 10.29
CA GLY A 42 -20.62 14.78 10.30
C GLY A 42 -19.66 14.02 9.39
N ARG A 43 -20.12 13.02 8.61
CA ARG A 43 -19.30 12.29 7.65
C ARG A 43 -18.90 13.21 6.50
N ARG A 44 -17.61 13.20 6.15
CA ARG A 44 -17.12 14.00 5.02
C ARG A 44 -17.42 13.34 3.69
N TYR A 45 -17.87 14.15 2.73
CA TYR A 45 -18.14 13.66 1.38
C TYR A 45 -17.80 14.71 0.32
N THR A 46 -17.75 14.26 -0.92
CA THR A 46 -17.73 15.07 -2.13
C THR A 46 -18.78 14.57 -3.10
N THR A 47 -19.05 15.33 -4.14
CA THR A 47 -19.97 14.88 -5.19
C THR A 47 -19.31 14.88 -6.55
N VAL A 48 -19.66 13.89 -7.38
CA VAL A 48 -19.17 13.77 -8.75
C VAL A 48 -20.31 13.73 -9.74
N PRO A 49 -20.15 14.30 -10.97
CA PRO A 49 -21.15 14.17 -12.02
C PRO A 49 -21.42 12.71 -12.37
N ILE A 50 -22.69 12.33 -12.50
CA ILE A 50 -23.06 10.97 -12.90
C ILE A 50 -23.14 10.79 -14.42
N HIS A 51 -22.75 11.76 -15.20
CA HIS A 51 -22.68 11.71 -16.66
C HIS A 51 -21.24 11.87 -17.16
N ALA A 52 -20.95 11.32 -18.34
CA ALA A 52 -19.66 11.39 -19.01
C ALA A 52 -19.82 11.94 -20.45
N PRO A 53 -18.76 12.48 -21.06
CA PRO A 53 -18.75 12.85 -22.48
C PRO A 53 -18.98 11.64 -23.40
N GLY A 54 -19.56 11.88 -24.57
CA GLY A 54 -19.89 10.88 -25.57
C GLY A 54 -21.38 10.54 -25.56
N GLU A 55 -21.95 10.34 -26.75
CA GLU A 55 -23.33 9.88 -26.89
C GLU A 55 -23.35 8.36 -27.05
N THR A 56 -24.35 7.71 -26.46
CA THR A 56 -24.63 6.28 -26.64
C THR A 56 -26.03 6.16 -27.23
N GLU A 57 -26.12 5.90 -28.51
CA GLU A 57 -27.40 5.97 -29.25
C GLU A 57 -28.45 4.96 -28.76
N ASN A 58 -28.07 3.78 -28.27
CA ASN A 58 -29.01 2.70 -27.92
C ASN A 58 -28.66 1.95 -26.61
N GLY A 59 -28.09 2.62 -25.64
CA GLY A 59 -27.63 1.98 -24.40
C GLY A 59 -28.54 2.26 -23.19
N LYS A 60 -28.52 1.38 -22.20
CA LYS A 60 -29.17 1.56 -20.89
C LYS A 60 -28.73 2.86 -20.18
N SER A 61 -27.58 3.42 -20.56
CA SER A 61 -27.04 4.67 -20.02
C SER A 61 -27.58 5.94 -20.69
N ASN A 62 -28.51 5.82 -21.68
CA ASN A 62 -29.16 6.94 -22.31
C ASN A 62 -30.69 7.00 -22.05
N GLN A 63 -31.17 6.22 -21.10
CA GLN A 63 -32.56 6.25 -20.66
C GLN A 63 -32.79 7.39 -19.66
N PRO A 64 -34.03 7.92 -19.54
CA PRO A 64 -34.32 9.00 -18.62
C PRO A 64 -34.21 8.53 -17.14
N PHE A 65 -33.48 9.29 -16.33
CA PHE A 65 -33.43 9.14 -14.88
C PHE A 65 -34.25 10.26 -14.23
N ARG A 66 -35.25 9.91 -13.41
CA ARG A 66 -36.19 10.86 -12.81
C ARG A 66 -36.81 11.82 -13.87
N GLY A 67 -37.11 11.31 -15.06
CA GLY A 67 -37.66 12.08 -16.15
C GLY A 67 -36.69 12.96 -16.92
N MET A 68 -35.41 12.94 -16.60
CA MET A 68 -34.36 13.71 -17.28
C MET A 68 -33.45 12.80 -18.09
N PHE A 69 -33.20 13.17 -19.33
CA PHE A 69 -32.13 12.56 -20.13
C PHE A 69 -30.76 13.10 -19.77
N PRO A 70 -29.67 12.36 -20.06
CA PRO A 70 -28.33 12.92 -19.94
C PRO A 70 -28.20 14.22 -20.74
N PRO A 71 -27.36 15.17 -20.33
CA PRO A 71 -27.12 16.39 -21.09
C PRO A 71 -26.67 16.08 -22.55
N ALA A 72 -26.97 16.95 -23.50
CA ALA A 72 -26.56 16.79 -24.88
C ALA A 72 -25.07 16.50 -25.02
N GLY A 73 -24.70 15.53 -25.86
CA GLY A 73 -23.34 15.07 -26.04
C GLY A 73 -22.79 14.22 -24.87
N ARG A 74 -23.67 13.70 -24.00
CA ARG A 74 -23.29 12.93 -22.83
C ARG A 74 -24.18 11.70 -22.64
N HIS A 75 -23.69 10.77 -21.81
CA HIS A 75 -24.44 9.60 -21.33
C HIS A 75 -24.28 9.47 -19.81
N TRP A 76 -25.17 8.73 -19.15
CA TRP A 76 -24.96 8.39 -17.74
C TRP A 76 -23.76 7.46 -17.60
N ARG A 77 -23.00 7.60 -16.51
CA ARG A 77 -21.84 6.74 -16.22
C ARG A 77 -22.20 5.30 -15.87
N THR A 78 -23.48 5.02 -15.65
CA THR A 78 -24.04 3.70 -15.37
C THR A 78 -25.46 3.61 -15.94
N ASP A 79 -26.11 2.44 -15.84
CA ASP A 79 -27.52 2.26 -16.18
C ASP A 79 -28.43 2.99 -15.20
N VAL A 80 -29.68 3.21 -15.63
CA VAL A 80 -30.67 3.96 -14.83
C VAL A 80 -31.11 3.17 -13.60
N GLU A 81 -31.14 1.84 -13.66
CA GLU A 81 -31.47 0.99 -12.53
C GLU A 81 -30.48 1.21 -11.37
N THR A 82 -29.19 1.33 -11.67
CA THR A 82 -28.15 1.67 -10.67
C THR A 82 -28.32 3.09 -10.13
N LEU A 83 -28.68 4.06 -10.99
CA LEU A 83 -28.95 5.44 -10.55
C LEU A 83 -30.15 5.51 -9.59
N GLU A 84 -31.20 4.75 -9.85
CA GLU A 84 -32.38 4.66 -8.96
C GLU A 84 -32.05 4.02 -7.62
N LEU A 85 -31.17 3.00 -7.59
CA LEU A 85 -30.65 2.44 -6.35
C LEU A 85 -29.88 3.49 -5.54
N TRP A 86 -28.95 4.22 -6.18
CA TRP A 86 -28.21 5.28 -5.50
C TRP A 86 -29.12 6.39 -4.96
N ASP A 87 -30.17 6.73 -5.69
CA ASP A 87 -31.14 7.74 -5.25
C ASP A 87 -31.95 7.24 -4.05
N LYS A 88 -32.40 6.00 -4.09
CA LYS A 88 -33.10 5.33 -2.96
C LYS A 88 -32.23 5.26 -1.71
N ASP A 89 -30.93 5.01 -1.89
CA ASP A 89 -29.96 4.93 -0.80
C ASP A 89 -29.47 6.32 -0.32
N GLY A 90 -30.03 7.40 -0.88
CA GLY A 90 -29.67 8.78 -0.53
C GLY A 90 -28.26 9.18 -1.01
N LEU A 91 -27.73 8.51 -2.02
CA LEU A 91 -26.40 8.76 -2.58
C LEU A 91 -26.45 9.70 -3.80
N ILE A 92 -27.59 10.30 -4.11
CA ILE A 92 -27.73 11.33 -5.14
C ILE A 92 -28.02 12.68 -4.49
N GLU A 93 -27.19 13.66 -4.80
CA GLU A 93 -27.40 15.06 -4.46
C GLU A 93 -27.74 15.85 -5.71
N TRP A 94 -28.79 16.67 -5.65
CA TRP A 94 -29.21 17.51 -6.74
C TRP A 94 -28.57 18.90 -6.62
N SER A 95 -27.81 19.30 -7.63
CA SER A 95 -27.21 20.64 -7.65
C SER A 95 -28.30 21.72 -7.76
N SER A 96 -27.95 22.97 -7.45
CA SER A 96 -28.85 24.13 -7.59
C SER A 96 -29.40 24.33 -9.02
N LYS A 97 -28.70 23.75 -10.01
CA LYS A 97 -29.11 23.74 -11.43
C LYS A 97 -29.95 22.51 -11.83
N GLY A 98 -30.35 21.69 -10.87
CA GLY A 98 -31.12 20.46 -11.10
C GLY A 98 -30.31 19.29 -11.66
N ASN A 99 -29.01 19.34 -11.69
CA ASN A 99 -28.18 18.22 -12.17
C ASN A 99 -27.90 17.22 -11.03
N PRO A 100 -28.13 15.91 -11.24
CA PRO A 100 -27.84 14.89 -10.25
C PRO A 100 -26.33 14.62 -10.16
N ARG A 101 -25.85 14.42 -8.93
CA ARG A 101 -24.46 14.14 -8.61
C ARG A 101 -24.39 13.01 -7.61
N LYS A 102 -23.45 12.08 -7.77
CA LYS A 102 -23.23 10.99 -6.83
C LYS A 102 -22.43 11.49 -5.63
N ILE A 103 -22.92 11.21 -4.45
CA ILE A 103 -22.20 11.39 -3.18
C ILE A 103 -21.11 10.32 -3.05
N ILE A 104 -19.91 10.73 -2.67
CA ILE A 104 -18.77 9.85 -2.38
C ILE A 104 -18.27 10.18 -0.99
N TYR A 105 -18.42 9.27 -0.06
CA TYR A 105 -17.92 9.42 1.31
C TYR A 105 -16.43 9.14 1.42
N ALA A 106 -15.75 9.91 2.28
CA ALA A 106 -14.31 9.76 2.52
C ALA A 106 -13.98 8.44 3.21
N ASP A 107 -14.81 8.02 4.16
CA ASP A 107 -14.66 6.79 4.95
C ASP A 107 -14.95 5.48 4.16
N GLU A 108 -15.54 5.61 2.97
CA GLU A 108 -15.72 4.50 2.02
C GLU A 108 -14.56 4.39 1.02
N ARG A 109 -13.54 5.22 1.16
CA ARG A 109 -12.35 5.22 0.30
C ARG A 109 -11.14 4.69 1.04
N GLU A 110 -10.38 3.85 0.39
CA GLU A 110 -9.15 3.27 0.94
C GLU A 110 -7.97 4.27 1.01
N GLY A 111 -8.18 5.53 0.69
CA GLY A 111 -7.16 6.57 0.62
C GLY A 111 -6.81 6.99 -0.81
N MET A 112 -5.76 7.81 -0.93
CA MET A 112 -5.21 8.25 -2.22
C MET A 112 -4.24 7.23 -2.78
N ARG A 113 -4.27 7.03 -4.10
CA ARG A 113 -3.22 6.29 -4.80
C ARG A 113 -1.88 7.00 -4.65
N VAL A 114 -0.86 6.24 -4.30
CA VAL A 114 0.50 6.76 -4.27
C VAL A 114 0.97 6.99 -5.70
N GLN A 115 1.51 8.16 -5.96
CA GLN A 115 2.07 8.53 -7.27
C GLN A 115 3.48 7.96 -7.41
N ASP A 116 4.10 8.17 -8.56
CA ASP A 116 5.47 7.72 -8.90
C ASP A 116 6.59 8.56 -8.27
N ILE A 117 6.25 9.74 -7.73
CA ILE A 117 7.20 10.60 -7.00
C ILE A 117 6.90 10.52 -5.51
N TRP A 118 7.89 10.09 -4.74
CA TRP A 118 7.80 9.90 -3.29
C TRP A 118 8.68 10.89 -2.55
N GLU A 119 8.14 11.49 -1.48
CA GLU A 119 8.84 12.46 -0.62
C GLU A 119 9.18 11.85 0.74
N PHE A 120 9.85 10.70 0.74
CA PHE A 120 10.38 10.11 1.97
C PHE A 120 11.75 10.68 2.27
N LYS A 121 12.01 10.99 3.54
CA LYS A 121 13.32 11.43 4.04
C LYS A 121 13.91 10.35 4.89
N ASP A 122 15.16 10.02 4.64
CA ASP A 122 15.91 9.12 5.51
C ASP A 122 16.07 9.71 6.92
N PRO A 123 16.26 8.88 7.96
CA PRO A 123 16.39 9.37 9.33
C PRO A 123 17.52 10.39 9.46
N GLN A 124 17.27 11.48 10.19
CA GLN A 124 18.29 12.49 10.46
C GLN A 124 19.41 11.95 11.39
N TYR A 125 19.04 11.02 12.28
CA TYR A 125 19.97 10.33 13.20
C TYR A 125 19.82 8.82 13.02
N PRO A 126 20.45 8.27 11.97
CA PRO A 126 20.32 6.85 11.69
C PRO A 126 21.13 5.99 12.67
N ASN A 127 20.61 4.82 13.01
CA ASN A 127 21.35 3.82 13.79
C ASN A 127 22.43 3.11 12.96
N TYR A 128 22.33 3.20 11.65
CA TYR A 128 23.27 2.64 10.68
C TYR A 128 23.48 3.64 9.52
N PRO A 129 24.69 3.82 8.98
CA PRO A 129 25.03 4.91 8.07
C PRO A 129 24.13 5.05 6.83
N THR A 130 23.55 3.98 6.34
CA THR A 130 22.69 3.96 5.14
C THR A 130 21.25 3.57 5.45
N GLU A 131 20.79 3.82 6.66
CA GLU A 131 19.44 3.48 7.09
C GLU A 131 18.38 4.22 6.26
N LYS A 132 17.52 3.45 5.61
CA LYS A 132 16.44 3.97 4.78
C LYS A 132 15.18 4.28 5.57
N ASN A 133 14.35 5.15 5.02
CA ASN A 133 13.07 5.53 5.62
C ASN A 133 12.16 4.30 5.79
N ALA A 134 11.65 4.10 7.02
CA ALA A 134 10.85 2.93 7.37
C ALA A 134 9.48 2.92 6.65
N GLU A 135 8.83 4.08 6.48
CA GLU A 135 7.54 4.18 5.79
C GLU A 135 7.67 3.85 4.30
N MET A 136 8.80 4.22 3.69
CA MET A 136 9.10 3.88 2.30
C MET A 136 9.22 2.36 2.13
N LEU A 137 9.97 1.69 3.00
CA LEU A 137 10.14 0.24 2.94
C LEU A 137 8.87 -0.51 3.29
N ASP A 138 8.06 -0.01 4.22
CA ASP A 138 6.73 -0.53 4.51
C ASP A 138 5.82 -0.48 3.26
N LEU A 139 5.83 0.64 2.56
CA LEU A 139 5.08 0.81 1.31
C LEU A 139 5.55 -0.18 0.23
N ILE A 140 6.87 -0.34 0.04
CA ILE A 140 7.44 -1.28 -0.94
C ILE A 140 7.04 -2.71 -0.61
N VAL A 141 7.18 -3.14 0.65
CA VAL A 141 6.83 -4.48 1.09
C VAL A 141 5.34 -4.77 0.86
N LYS A 142 4.46 -3.86 1.26
CA LYS A 142 3.01 -4.00 1.05
C LYS A 142 2.63 -4.07 -0.42
N THR A 143 3.26 -3.26 -1.25
CA THR A 143 2.97 -3.21 -2.69
C THR A 143 3.40 -4.47 -3.42
N SER A 144 4.57 -5.01 -3.09
CA SER A 144 5.22 -6.08 -3.87
C SER A 144 5.11 -7.47 -3.26
N SER A 145 4.36 -7.64 -2.16
CA SER A 145 4.21 -8.92 -1.47
C SER A 145 2.84 -9.07 -0.81
N ASN A 146 2.41 -10.32 -0.60
CA ASN A 146 1.24 -10.66 0.20
C ASN A 146 1.65 -11.18 1.58
N GLU A 147 0.70 -11.34 2.49
CA GLU A 147 0.95 -12.04 3.76
C GLU A 147 1.57 -13.41 3.50
N THR A 148 2.47 -13.85 4.34
CA THR A 148 3.25 -15.09 4.22
C THR A 148 4.24 -15.16 3.05
N SER A 149 4.32 -14.15 2.18
CA SER A 149 5.40 -14.05 1.18
C SER A 149 6.75 -13.98 1.86
N ILE A 150 7.81 -14.41 1.15
CA ILE A 150 9.19 -14.27 1.63
C ILE A 150 9.78 -12.99 1.05
N VAL A 151 10.23 -12.09 1.92
CA VAL A 151 10.97 -10.86 1.57
C VAL A 151 12.45 -11.13 1.78
N LEU A 152 13.24 -11.02 0.73
CA LEU A 152 14.70 -11.17 0.77
C LEU A 152 15.37 -9.80 0.64
N ASP A 153 16.29 -9.50 1.57
CA ASP A 153 17.18 -8.35 1.49
C ASP A 153 18.63 -8.83 1.64
N CYS A 154 19.36 -8.85 0.53
CA CYS A 154 20.74 -9.35 0.46
C CYS A 154 21.79 -8.38 1.05
N PHE A 155 21.38 -7.16 1.43
CA PHE A 155 22.22 -6.11 2.00
C PHE A 155 21.42 -5.38 3.08
N CYS A 156 20.94 -6.15 4.08
CA CYS A 156 19.88 -5.70 4.98
C CYS A 156 20.29 -4.53 5.91
N GLY A 157 21.56 -4.26 6.08
CA GLY A 157 22.07 -3.14 6.87
C GLY A 157 21.44 -3.11 8.28
N SER A 158 20.71 -2.06 8.58
CA SER A 158 19.99 -1.92 9.87
C SER A 158 18.70 -2.74 9.97
N GLY A 159 18.34 -3.56 8.96
CA GLY A 159 17.18 -4.43 9.00
C GLY A 159 15.82 -3.72 8.83
N THR A 160 15.79 -2.53 8.28
CA THR A 160 14.52 -1.78 8.10
C THR A 160 13.55 -2.51 7.17
N THR A 161 14.03 -3.15 6.11
CA THR A 161 13.23 -4.02 5.23
C THR A 161 12.64 -5.20 5.98
N LEU A 162 13.45 -5.86 6.83
CA LEU A 162 13.04 -7.03 7.60
C LEU A 162 12.00 -6.65 8.65
N LYS A 163 12.19 -5.49 9.31
CA LYS A 163 11.19 -4.92 10.21
C LYS A 163 9.87 -4.66 9.49
N ALA A 164 9.90 -4.07 8.30
CA ALA A 164 8.69 -3.82 7.50
C ALA A 164 8.01 -5.14 7.11
N ALA A 165 8.77 -6.17 6.71
CA ALA A 165 8.24 -7.49 6.40
C ALA A 165 7.56 -8.13 7.62
N GLN A 166 8.22 -8.11 8.77
CA GLN A 166 7.72 -8.69 10.02
C GLN A 166 6.42 -8.04 10.49
N ILE A 167 6.34 -6.71 10.54
CA ILE A 167 5.13 -5.98 10.96
C ILE A 167 3.94 -6.29 10.05
N ASN A 168 4.21 -6.60 8.80
CA ASN A 168 3.18 -6.90 7.80
C ASN A 168 2.92 -8.41 7.61
N ASN A 169 3.32 -9.27 8.53
CA ASN A 169 3.12 -10.73 8.48
C ASN A 169 3.76 -11.39 7.24
N ARG A 170 4.92 -10.89 6.80
CA ARG A 170 5.73 -11.52 5.78
C ARG A 170 6.86 -12.31 6.45
N ASN A 171 7.23 -13.44 5.86
CA ASN A 171 8.49 -14.08 6.19
C ASN A 171 9.63 -13.24 5.59
N TRP A 172 10.80 -13.33 6.16
CA TRP A 172 11.93 -12.54 5.68
C TRP A 172 13.25 -13.28 5.76
N ILE A 173 14.19 -12.89 4.92
CA ILE A 173 15.58 -13.29 4.90
C ILE A 173 16.41 -12.01 4.77
N GLY A 174 17.30 -11.75 5.70
CA GLY A 174 18.25 -10.65 5.62
C GLY A 174 19.67 -11.21 5.55
N ILE A 175 20.51 -10.65 4.71
CA ILE A 175 21.92 -11.01 4.59
C ILE A 175 22.73 -9.73 4.70
N ASP A 176 23.79 -9.75 5.50
CA ASP A 176 24.77 -8.67 5.54
C ASP A 176 26.13 -9.22 5.91
N LEU A 177 27.19 -8.54 5.48
CA LEU A 177 28.57 -8.89 5.82
C LEU A 177 29.04 -8.21 7.11
N SER A 178 28.37 -7.15 7.54
CA SER A 178 28.76 -6.36 8.71
C SER A 178 28.15 -6.92 10.00
N ASP A 179 29.00 -7.32 10.94
CA ASP A 179 28.56 -7.74 12.29
C ASP A 179 27.70 -6.66 12.98
N LEU A 180 28.07 -5.40 12.79
CA LEU A 180 27.30 -4.27 13.33
C LEU A 180 25.90 -4.21 12.72
N ALA A 181 25.77 -4.39 11.40
CA ALA A 181 24.47 -4.44 10.72
C ALA A 181 23.61 -5.56 11.30
N ILE A 182 24.16 -6.75 11.46
CA ILE A 182 23.45 -7.90 12.01
C ILE A 182 23.04 -7.66 13.47
N GLN A 183 23.89 -7.07 14.30
CA GLN A 183 23.54 -6.74 15.68
C GLN A 183 22.37 -5.75 15.75
N ILE A 184 22.42 -4.67 14.96
CA ILE A 184 21.36 -3.66 14.90
C ILE A 184 20.07 -4.28 14.39
N THR A 185 20.14 -5.10 13.33
CA THR A 185 18.98 -5.82 12.78
C THR A 185 18.33 -6.71 13.84
N ARG A 186 19.11 -7.53 14.55
CA ARG A 186 18.60 -8.41 15.61
C ARG A 186 17.91 -7.62 16.72
N GLN A 187 18.50 -6.51 17.16
CA GLN A 187 17.87 -5.65 18.16
C GLN A 187 16.55 -5.10 17.63
N LYS A 188 16.54 -4.54 16.42
CA LYS A 188 15.33 -3.94 15.79
C LYS A 188 14.18 -4.95 15.62
N ILE A 189 14.49 -6.20 15.31
CA ILE A 189 13.50 -7.28 15.20
C ILE A 189 12.99 -7.70 16.60
N ASN A 190 13.88 -7.83 17.59
CA ASN A 190 13.48 -8.17 18.95
C ASN A 190 12.61 -7.09 19.60
N ASP A 191 12.85 -5.82 19.31
CA ASP A 191 12.05 -4.69 19.82
C ASP A 191 10.58 -4.76 19.33
N ILE A 192 10.33 -5.31 18.14
CA ILE A 192 8.97 -5.52 17.66
C ILE A 192 8.21 -6.54 18.52
N ALA A 193 8.88 -7.59 18.95
CA ALA A 193 8.27 -8.65 19.77
C ALA A 193 7.82 -8.15 21.15
N ILE A 194 8.48 -7.16 21.69
CA ILE A 194 8.12 -6.53 22.97
C ILE A 194 6.83 -5.73 22.85
N ASP A 195 6.63 -5.03 21.73
CA ASP A 195 5.45 -4.20 21.47
C ASP A 195 4.19 -5.01 21.14
N LEU A 196 4.33 -6.25 20.63
CA LEU A 196 3.24 -7.09 20.12
C LEU A 196 2.94 -8.30 21.02
N PHE A 197 2.72 -8.10 22.32
CA PHE A 197 2.29 -9.15 23.27
C PHE A 197 3.36 -10.14 23.75
N ALA A 198 4.60 -9.73 23.91
CA ALA A 198 5.66 -10.49 24.59
C ALA A 198 5.90 -11.93 24.06
N GLN A 199 5.46 -12.26 22.87
CA GLN A 199 5.86 -13.51 22.23
C GLN A 199 7.26 -13.33 21.66
N LYS A 200 8.22 -14.08 22.21
CA LYS A 200 9.57 -14.14 21.67
C LYS A 200 9.51 -14.62 20.24
N MET A 201 9.97 -13.79 19.31
CA MET A 201 10.07 -14.20 17.92
C MET A 201 11.16 -15.25 17.76
N GLU A 202 10.81 -16.35 17.13
CA GLU A 202 11.77 -17.38 16.76
C GLU A 202 12.27 -17.13 15.35
N TYR A 203 13.57 -16.90 15.21
CA TYR A 203 14.28 -16.82 13.95
C TYR A 203 15.66 -17.47 14.10
N ASP A 204 16.16 -18.04 13.02
CA ASP A 204 17.47 -18.64 12.99
C ASP A 204 18.51 -17.60 12.57
N PHE A 205 19.64 -17.62 13.25
CA PHE A 205 20.84 -16.87 12.85
C PHE A 205 21.90 -17.84 12.36
N LEU A 206 22.37 -17.63 11.12
CA LEU A 206 23.37 -18.44 10.49
C LEU A 206 24.62 -17.60 10.18
N ASP A 207 25.74 -17.91 10.81
CA ASP A 207 27.04 -17.35 10.45
C ASP A 207 27.65 -18.18 9.31
N LEU A 208 27.65 -17.63 8.11
CA LEU A 208 28.17 -18.26 6.88
C LEU A 208 29.52 -17.67 6.45
N THR A 209 30.24 -16.96 7.32
CA THR A 209 31.49 -16.27 6.98
C THR A 209 32.66 -17.23 6.71
N SER A 210 32.60 -18.47 7.20
CA SER A 210 33.57 -19.50 6.88
C SER A 210 32.99 -20.63 6.03
N ARG A 211 33.85 -21.31 5.25
CA ARG A 211 33.44 -22.46 4.43
C ARG A 211 32.96 -23.64 5.29
N ASP A 212 33.54 -23.80 6.47
CA ASP A 212 33.14 -24.86 7.40
C ASP A 212 31.76 -24.59 7.98
N ASN A 213 31.45 -23.34 8.33
CA ASN A 213 30.15 -22.92 8.78
C ASN A 213 29.12 -23.06 7.63
N PHE A 214 29.47 -22.69 6.41
CA PHE A 214 28.61 -22.87 5.25
C PHE A 214 28.22 -24.34 5.07
N ASN A 215 29.21 -25.23 5.05
CA ASN A 215 28.98 -26.69 4.89
C ASN A 215 28.11 -27.25 6.03
N LYS A 216 28.34 -26.79 7.28
CA LYS A 216 27.54 -27.18 8.45
C LYS A 216 26.08 -26.80 8.32
N TYR A 217 25.78 -25.61 7.80
CA TYR A 217 24.43 -25.09 7.71
C TYR A 217 23.75 -25.34 6.37
N GLU A 218 24.47 -25.85 5.36
CA GLU A 218 23.91 -26.08 4.01
C GLU A 218 22.66 -26.98 4.04
N VAL A 219 22.68 -28.04 4.83
CA VAL A 219 21.53 -28.96 4.97
C VAL A 219 20.37 -28.25 5.65
N GLN A 220 20.62 -27.54 6.76
CA GLN A 220 19.60 -26.79 7.48
C GLN A 220 18.99 -25.69 6.61
N LEU A 221 19.81 -25.00 5.82
CA LEU A 221 19.36 -23.97 4.89
C LEU A 221 18.45 -24.56 3.81
N LYS A 222 18.84 -25.71 3.21
CA LYS A 222 18.02 -26.42 2.23
C LYS A 222 16.68 -26.89 2.83
N GLU A 223 16.69 -27.41 4.04
CA GLU A 223 15.47 -27.83 4.75
C GLU A 223 14.58 -26.63 5.11
N ALA A 224 15.15 -25.54 5.57
CA ALA A 224 14.44 -24.32 5.90
C ALA A 224 13.79 -23.70 4.64
N ILE A 225 14.51 -23.66 3.52
CA ILE A 225 13.98 -23.26 2.20
C ILE A 225 12.78 -24.12 1.80
N ALA A 226 12.93 -25.45 1.90
CA ALA A 226 11.88 -26.40 1.54
C ALA A 226 10.63 -26.26 2.43
N LYS A 227 10.82 -25.96 3.73
CA LYS A 227 9.72 -25.78 4.71
C LYS A 227 9.11 -24.37 4.71
N LYS A 228 9.58 -23.47 3.84
CA LYS A 228 9.20 -22.03 3.82
C LYS A 228 9.45 -21.32 5.16
N LYS A 229 10.36 -21.80 5.96
CA LYS A 229 10.80 -21.22 7.22
C LYS A 229 12.28 -20.84 7.09
N ILE A 230 12.57 -19.72 6.42
CA ILE A 230 13.94 -19.26 6.33
C ILE A 230 14.09 -17.96 7.10
N TYR A 231 15.07 -17.98 7.95
CA TYR A 231 15.45 -16.87 8.81
C TYR A 231 16.97 -16.74 8.72
N VAL A 232 17.49 -15.56 8.60
CA VAL A 232 18.95 -15.31 8.46
C VAL A 232 19.65 -15.32 9.76
#